data_4bbf1fa1b09455b24a7017eeb588e952
#
_entry.id   4bbf1fa1b09455b24a7017eeb588e952
#
_cell.length_a   1.000
_cell.length_b   1.000
_cell.length_c   1.000
_cell.angle_alpha   90.00
_cell.angle_beta   90.00
_cell.angle_gamma   90.00
#
_symmetry.space_group_name_H-M   'P 1'
#
loop_
_entity.id
_entity.type
_entity.pdbx_description
1 polymer ?
#
loop_
_entity_poly.entity_id
_entity_poly.type
_entity_poly.pdbx_seq_one_letter_code
_entity_poly.pdbx_strand_id
1 'polypeptide(L)'
;IGGGCQILLATDFNIAGREAYLTLPARKEGIIPAMANLRLARFVGDRIARQAIMYERRIECDSEVGRMICDEVIDPAAMDQTIASVIDRLTGSGAVGAIGNRRALRLAAEPLDMFRRYAAFYAREQAYCHFSPALIANLELYWNAPNRRA
;
A
#
# COMPACT_ATOMS: atom_id res chain seq x y z
N ILE A 1 -0.72 2.02 7.61
CA ILE A 1 -2.04 1.41 7.76
C ILE A 1 -2.93 1.87 6.61
N GLY A 2 -3.81 0.99 6.08
CA GLY A 2 -4.84 1.35 5.11
C GLY A 2 -4.29 2.03 3.85
N GLY A 3 -4.69 3.28 3.60
CA GLY A 3 -4.24 4.07 2.45
C GLY A 3 -2.74 4.28 2.40
N GLY A 4 -2.08 4.51 3.53
CA GLY A 4 -0.62 4.62 3.61
C GLY A 4 0.09 3.34 3.16
N CYS A 5 -0.43 2.16 3.54
CA CYS A 5 0.09 0.88 3.05
C CYS A 5 -0.06 0.75 1.53
N GLN A 6 -1.15 1.25 0.95
CA GLN A 6 -1.39 1.20 -0.49
C GLN A 6 -0.48 2.13 -1.30
N ILE A 7 -0.04 3.25 -0.71
CA ILE A 7 0.92 4.17 -1.35
C ILE A 7 2.25 3.46 -1.61
N LEU A 8 2.73 2.64 -0.69
CA LEU A 8 3.97 1.89 -0.84
C LEU A 8 3.97 0.96 -2.06
N LEU A 9 2.80 0.49 -2.48
CA LEU A 9 2.65 -0.34 -3.68
C LEU A 9 2.68 0.46 -5.00
N ALA A 10 2.86 1.77 -4.93
CA ALA A 10 2.94 2.68 -6.08
C ALA A 10 4.28 3.42 -6.17
N THR A 11 5.07 3.41 -5.12
CA THR A 11 6.40 4.01 -5.06
C THR A 11 7.45 3.08 -5.66
N ASP A 12 8.57 3.65 -6.07
CA ASP A 12 9.64 2.91 -6.73
C ASP A 12 10.71 2.45 -5.73
N PHE A 13 10.71 3.02 -4.51
CA PHE A 13 11.60 2.65 -3.43
C PHE A 13 10.96 2.99 -2.08
N ASN A 14 11.02 2.04 -1.15
CA ASN A 14 10.40 2.16 0.17
C ASN A 14 11.44 1.96 1.27
N ILE A 15 11.55 2.93 2.16
CA ILE A 15 12.36 2.84 3.38
C ILE A 15 11.43 2.74 4.57
N ALA A 16 11.67 1.80 5.46
CA ALA A 16 10.88 1.61 6.67
C ALA A 16 11.75 1.62 7.93
N GLY A 17 11.23 2.16 9.01
CA GLY A 17 11.78 1.92 10.34
C GLY A 17 11.59 0.46 10.76
N ARG A 18 12.53 -0.10 11.50
CA ARG A 18 12.53 -1.51 11.92
C ARG A 18 11.24 -1.92 12.66
N GLU A 19 10.66 -1.01 13.42
CA GLU A 19 9.44 -1.24 14.20
C GLU A 19 8.15 -1.01 13.41
N ALA A 20 8.26 -0.57 12.15
CA ALA A 20 7.11 -0.28 11.32
C ALA A 20 6.40 -1.56 10.88
N TYR A 21 5.11 -1.44 10.65
CA TYR A 21 4.29 -2.54 10.14
C TYR A 21 3.26 -2.08 9.14
N LEU A 22 2.79 -3.01 8.33
CA LEU A 22 1.76 -2.83 7.33
C LEU A 22 0.50 -3.60 7.73
N THR A 23 -0.67 -2.98 7.58
CA THR A 23 -1.96 -3.64 7.75
C THR A 23 -3.04 -2.99 6.90
N LEU A 24 -4.03 -3.77 6.50
CA LEU A 24 -5.14 -3.37 5.63
C LEU A 24 -6.49 -3.70 6.31
N PRO A 25 -6.97 -2.85 7.25
CA PRO A 25 -8.19 -3.12 8.01
C PRO A 25 -9.49 -2.86 7.22
N ALA A 26 -9.41 -2.69 5.91
CA ALA A 26 -10.52 -2.27 5.06
C ALA A 26 -11.76 -3.17 5.21
N ARG A 27 -11.59 -4.51 5.31
CA ARG A 27 -12.69 -5.45 5.55
C ARG A 27 -13.44 -5.12 6.84
N LYS A 28 -12.72 -4.89 7.94
CA LYS A 28 -13.30 -4.54 9.23
C LYS A 28 -13.99 -3.17 9.19
N GLU A 29 -13.48 -2.25 8.39
CA GLU A 29 -14.05 -0.93 8.19
C GLU A 29 -15.30 -0.95 7.29
N GLY A 30 -15.58 -2.05 6.59
CA GLY A 30 -16.71 -2.18 5.65
C GLY A 30 -16.42 -1.59 4.27
N ILE A 31 -15.14 -1.48 3.90
CA ILE A 31 -14.69 -0.98 2.58
C ILE A 31 -13.73 -1.98 1.93
N ILE A 32 -13.32 -1.71 0.70
CA ILE A 32 -12.32 -2.51 -0.02
C ILE A 32 -11.03 -1.72 -0.23
N PRO A 33 -9.85 -2.34 -0.06
CA PRO A 33 -8.56 -1.66 -0.18
C PRO A 33 -8.14 -1.60 -1.66
N ALA A 34 -8.65 -0.62 -2.39
CA ALA A 34 -8.53 -0.41 -3.82
C ALA A 34 -7.24 -0.95 -4.46
N MET A 35 -6.15 -0.23 -4.27
CA MET A 35 -4.89 -0.54 -4.94
C MET A 35 -4.17 -1.74 -4.34
N ALA A 36 -4.44 -2.08 -3.09
CA ALA A 36 -3.88 -3.30 -2.49
C ALA A 36 -4.44 -4.56 -3.17
N ASN A 37 -5.74 -4.60 -3.49
CA ASN A 37 -6.33 -5.71 -4.23
C ASN A 37 -5.66 -5.90 -5.60
N LEU A 38 -5.28 -4.81 -6.26
CA LEU A 38 -4.64 -4.85 -7.58
C LEU A 38 -3.15 -5.22 -7.51
N ARG A 39 -2.44 -4.73 -6.49
CA ARG A 39 -0.97 -4.69 -6.51
C ARG A 39 -0.29 -5.58 -5.49
N LEU A 40 -0.88 -5.80 -4.31
CA LEU A 40 -0.17 -6.45 -3.21
C LEU A 40 0.36 -7.84 -3.57
N ALA A 41 -0.42 -8.62 -4.33
CA ALA A 41 0.00 -9.97 -4.74
C ALA A 41 1.27 -9.99 -5.62
N ARG A 42 1.59 -8.88 -6.30
CA ARG A 42 2.82 -8.77 -7.10
C ARG A 42 4.08 -8.68 -6.22
N PHE A 43 3.93 -8.18 -5.00
CA PHE A 43 5.04 -8.06 -4.05
C PHE A 43 5.18 -9.33 -3.20
N VAL A 44 4.09 -9.82 -2.63
CA VAL A 44 4.14 -10.85 -1.57
C VAL A 44 3.52 -12.18 -1.98
N GLY A 45 3.09 -12.31 -3.23
CA GLY A 45 2.34 -13.47 -3.71
C GLY A 45 0.88 -13.49 -3.27
N ASP A 46 0.06 -14.26 -3.99
CA ASP A 46 -1.39 -14.28 -3.83
C ASP A 46 -1.83 -14.74 -2.43
N ARG A 47 -1.15 -15.73 -1.87
CA ARG A 47 -1.52 -16.29 -0.55
C ARG A 47 -1.39 -15.26 0.57
N ILE A 48 -0.28 -14.55 0.61
CA ILE A 48 -0.03 -13.52 1.64
C ILE A 48 -0.93 -12.32 1.42
N ALA A 49 -1.11 -11.90 0.17
CA ALA A 49 -2.03 -10.80 -0.17
C ALA A 49 -3.46 -11.09 0.30
N ARG A 50 -3.97 -12.31 0.09
CA ARG A 50 -5.28 -12.73 0.62
C ARG A 50 -5.34 -12.67 2.14
N GLN A 51 -4.31 -13.13 2.83
CA GLN A 51 -4.25 -13.07 4.29
C GLN A 51 -4.26 -11.63 4.81
N ALA A 52 -3.51 -10.72 4.17
CA ALA A 52 -3.47 -9.32 4.55
C ALA A 52 -4.82 -8.62 4.30
N ILE A 53 -5.47 -8.87 3.16
CA ILE A 53 -6.68 -8.19 2.75
C ILE A 53 -7.93 -8.79 3.43
N MET A 54 -8.05 -10.13 3.46
CA MET A 54 -9.26 -10.79 3.93
C MET A 54 -9.26 -11.06 5.44
N TYR A 55 -8.07 -11.17 6.04
CA TYR A 55 -7.92 -11.55 7.45
C TYR A 55 -7.09 -10.55 8.26
N GLU A 56 -6.79 -9.38 7.68
CA GLU A 56 -6.08 -8.28 8.35
C GLU A 56 -4.71 -8.70 8.89
N ARG A 57 -4.05 -9.67 8.21
CA ARG A 57 -2.72 -10.08 8.62
C ARG A 57 -1.79 -8.87 8.68
N ARG A 58 -1.24 -8.63 9.85
CA ARG A 58 -0.18 -7.66 10.07
C ARG A 58 1.13 -8.20 9.45
N ILE A 59 1.84 -7.34 8.75
CA ILE A 59 3.15 -7.62 8.14
C ILE A 59 4.16 -6.68 8.78
N GLU A 60 5.07 -7.21 9.57
CA GLU A 60 6.18 -6.44 10.13
C GLU A 60 7.15 -6.10 9.00
N CYS A 61 7.57 -4.82 8.89
CA CYS A 61 8.48 -4.39 7.82
C CYS A 61 9.84 -5.11 7.88
N ASP A 62 10.29 -5.51 9.06
CA ASP A 62 11.54 -6.27 9.25
C ASP A 62 11.40 -7.80 9.02
N SER A 63 10.21 -8.30 8.71
CA SER A 63 10.00 -9.69 8.32
C SER A 63 10.41 -9.96 6.87
N GLU A 64 10.62 -11.24 6.51
CA GLU A 64 10.86 -11.64 5.12
C GLU A 64 9.80 -11.11 4.16
N VAL A 65 8.52 -11.17 4.56
CA VAL A 65 7.40 -10.65 3.77
C VAL A 65 7.43 -9.12 3.69
N GLY A 66 7.75 -8.44 4.78
CA GLY A 66 7.86 -6.98 4.81
C GLY A 66 8.96 -6.47 3.88
N ARG A 67 10.09 -7.17 3.82
CA ARG A 67 11.22 -6.87 2.92
C ARG A 67 10.94 -7.14 1.44
N MET A 68 9.82 -7.75 1.10
CA MET A 68 9.33 -7.81 -0.29
C MET A 68 8.63 -6.50 -0.72
N ILE A 69 8.27 -5.64 0.24
CA ILE A 69 7.60 -4.36 0.01
C ILE A 69 8.54 -3.20 0.35
N CYS A 70 9.36 -3.36 1.38
CA CYS A 70 10.30 -2.34 1.85
C CYS A 70 11.72 -2.71 1.39
N ASP A 71 12.32 -1.86 0.56
CA ASP A 71 13.65 -2.07 0.00
C ASP A 71 14.74 -1.95 1.06
N GLU A 72 14.56 -1.02 2.00
CA GLU A 72 15.44 -0.86 3.16
C GLU A 72 14.63 -0.81 4.46
N VAL A 73 15.10 -1.55 5.47
CA VAL A 73 14.53 -1.51 6.82
C VAL A 73 15.65 -1.17 7.80
N ILE A 74 15.52 -0.02 8.44
CA ILE A 74 16.59 0.64 9.16
C ILE A 74 16.20 1.05 10.57
N ASP A 75 17.16 1.42 11.39
CA ASP A 75 16.91 2.14 12.63
C ASP A 75 16.31 3.52 12.32
N PRO A 76 15.23 3.95 12.98
CA PRO A 76 14.65 5.28 12.78
C PRO A 76 15.64 6.44 12.90
N ALA A 77 16.66 6.32 13.72
CA ALA A 77 17.70 7.35 13.88
C ALA A 77 18.56 7.56 12.61
N ALA A 78 18.63 6.55 11.72
CA ALA A 78 19.36 6.63 10.46
C ALA A 78 18.50 7.12 9.27
N MET A 79 17.22 7.46 9.49
CA MET A 79 16.27 7.73 8.42
C MET A 79 16.73 8.83 7.46
N ASP A 80 17.07 10.00 7.97
CA ASP A 80 17.44 11.15 7.14
C ASP A 80 18.71 10.89 6.31
N GLN A 81 19.70 10.25 6.91
CA GLN A 81 20.94 9.89 6.21
C GLN A 81 20.68 8.84 5.12
N THR A 82 19.83 7.86 5.39
CA THR A 82 19.47 6.83 4.41
C THR A 82 18.69 7.44 3.26
N ILE A 83 17.72 8.32 3.53
CA ILE A 83 16.96 9.02 2.48
C ILE A 83 17.92 9.80 1.57
N ALA A 84 18.85 10.59 2.13
CA ALA A 84 19.82 11.34 1.34
C ALA A 84 20.66 10.42 0.44
N SER A 85 21.20 9.34 1.00
CA SER A 85 21.98 8.36 0.26
C SER A 85 21.19 7.68 -0.87
N VAL A 86 19.94 7.34 -0.62
CA VAL A 86 19.04 6.72 -1.63
C VAL A 86 18.75 7.72 -2.76
N ILE A 87 18.46 8.99 -2.43
CA ILE A 87 18.25 10.04 -3.43
C ILE A 87 19.48 10.19 -4.31
N ASP A 88 20.66 10.32 -3.73
CA ASP A 88 21.92 10.45 -4.50
C ASP A 88 22.14 9.27 -5.44
N ARG A 89 21.89 8.05 -4.97
CA ARG A 89 22.01 6.82 -5.75
C ARG A 89 21.01 6.75 -6.90
N LEU A 90 19.76 7.18 -6.68
CA LEU A 90 18.69 7.08 -7.67
C LEU A 90 18.70 8.25 -8.68
N THR A 91 19.24 9.41 -8.31
CA THR A 91 19.26 10.61 -9.16
C THR A 91 20.61 10.87 -9.83
N GLY A 92 21.60 10.03 -9.59
CA GLY A 92 22.93 10.09 -10.18
C GLY A 92 22.95 9.85 -11.71
N SER A 93 24.07 9.42 -12.23
CA SER A 93 24.23 9.15 -13.67
C SER A 93 23.25 8.09 -14.17
N GLY A 94 22.65 8.30 -15.36
CA GLY A 94 21.71 7.33 -15.95
C GLY A 94 20.23 7.62 -15.72
N ALA A 95 19.86 8.78 -15.22
CA ALA A 95 18.47 9.16 -14.93
C ALA A 95 17.51 8.95 -16.13
N VAL A 96 17.94 9.19 -17.36
CA VAL A 96 17.11 8.97 -18.56
C VAL A 96 16.75 7.49 -18.73
N GLY A 97 17.73 6.60 -18.56
CA GLY A 97 17.51 5.15 -18.59
C GLY A 97 16.61 4.69 -17.46
N ALA A 98 16.80 5.21 -16.25
CA ALA A 98 15.95 4.90 -15.10
C ALA A 98 14.48 5.29 -15.34
N ILE A 99 14.22 6.47 -15.90
CA ILE A 99 12.87 6.92 -16.25
C ILE A 99 12.24 6.00 -17.32
N GLY A 100 13.00 5.62 -18.35
CA GLY A 100 12.55 4.69 -19.39
C GLY A 100 12.19 3.33 -18.84
N ASN A 101 13.06 2.74 -18.02
CA ASN A 101 12.83 1.46 -17.36
C ASN A 101 11.62 1.49 -16.44
N ARG A 102 11.47 2.55 -15.64
CA ARG A 102 10.30 2.74 -14.78
C ARG A 102 9.00 2.73 -15.57
N ARG A 103 8.96 3.44 -16.71
CA ARG A 103 7.78 3.48 -17.59
C ARG A 103 7.49 2.10 -18.19
N ALA A 104 8.51 1.39 -18.65
CA ALA A 104 8.37 0.06 -19.21
C ALA A 104 7.86 -0.96 -18.18
N LEU A 105 8.44 -0.96 -16.97
CA LEU A 105 8.00 -1.83 -15.87
C LEU A 105 6.54 -1.55 -15.49
N ARG A 106 6.14 -0.30 -15.40
CA ARG A 106 4.75 0.05 -15.09
C ARG A 106 3.77 -0.38 -16.17
N LEU A 107 4.14 -0.18 -17.44
CA LEU A 107 3.31 -0.61 -18.56
C LEU A 107 3.15 -2.14 -18.59
N ALA A 108 4.23 -2.87 -18.34
CA ALA A 108 4.21 -4.34 -18.31
C ALA A 108 3.39 -4.88 -17.13
N ALA A 109 3.54 -4.28 -15.95
CA ALA A 109 2.87 -4.73 -14.73
C ALA A 109 1.38 -4.34 -14.70
N GLU A 110 1.00 -3.21 -15.31
CA GLU A 110 -0.33 -2.62 -15.20
C GLU A 110 -0.74 -1.92 -16.49
N PRO A 111 -1.06 -2.70 -17.56
CA PRO A 111 -1.56 -2.15 -18.80
C PRO A 111 -2.81 -1.31 -18.57
N LEU A 112 -2.92 -0.18 -19.27
CA LEU A 112 -3.97 0.81 -19.05
C LEU A 112 -5.39 0.23 -19.16
N ASP A 113 -5.62 -0.68 -20.09
CA ASP A 113 -6.95 -1.29 -20.25
C ASP A 113 -7.29 -2.22 -19.09
N MET A 114 -6.32 -2.94 -18.56
CA MET A 114 -6.51 -3.73 -17.33
C MET A 114 -6.81 -2.83 -16.16
N PHE A 115 -6.05 -1.75 -16.00
CA PHE A 115 -6.28 -0.77 -14.93
C PHE A 115 -7.67 -0.13 -15.02
N ARG A 116 -8.12 0.28 -16.21
CA ARG A 116 -9.45 0.86 -16.41
C ARG A 116 -10.57 -0.10 -16.01
N ARG A 117 -10.48 -1.38 -16.44
CA ARG A 117 -11.46 -2.41 -16.06
C ARG A 117 -11.47 -2.62 -14.54
N TYR A 118 -10.31 -2.69 -13.94
CA TYR A 118 -10.20 -2.82 -12.49
C TYR A 118 -10.78 -1.61 -11.77
N ALA A 119 -10.48 -0.38 -12.19
CA ALA A 119 -10.96 0.84 -11.58
C ALA A 119 -12.51 0.94 -11.65
N ALA A 120 -13.10 0.57 -12.79
CA ALA A 120 -14.55 0.52 -12.94
C ALA A 120 -15.19 -0.52 -12.01
N PHE A 121 -14.61 -1.71 -11.91
CA PHE A 121 -15.05 -2.75 -10.97
C PHE A 121 -14.95 -2.24 -9.53
N TYR A 122 -13.78 -1.71 -9.16
CA TYR A 122 -13.55 -1.16 -7.81
C TYR A 122 -14.56 -0.08 -7.45
N ALA A 123 -14.78 0.89 -8.33
CA ALA A 123 -15.71 2.00 -8.08
C ALA A 123 -17.13 1.49 -7.79
N ARG A 124 -17.59 0.48 -8.56
CA ARG A 124 -18.89 -0.15 -8.33
C ARG A 124 -18.94 -0.88 -6.98
N GLU A 125 -17.99 -1.72 -6.68
CA GLU A 125 -17.96 -2.49 -5.43
C GLU A 125 -17.83 -1.56 -4.21
N GLN A 126 -17.01 -0.51 -4.31
CA GLN A 126 -16.88 0.48 -3.25
C GLN A 126 -18.18 1.27 -3.05
N ALA A 127 -18.92 1.58 -4.12
CA ALA A 127 -20.24 2.20 -4.01
C ALA A 127 -21.24 1.30 -3.23
N TYR A 128 -21.24 0.00 -3.48
CA TYR A 128 -22.05 -0.93 -2.68
C TYR A 128 -21.62 -0.94 -1.20
N CYS A 129 -20.32 -0.92 -0.92
CA CYS A 129 -19.83 -0.83 0.46
C CYS A 129 -20.35 0.42 1.18
N HIS A 130 -20.40 1.58 0.50
CA HIS A 130 -20.87 2.84 1.09
C HIS A 130 -22.31 2.81 1.59
N PHE A 131 -23.14 1.96 1.03
CA PHE A 131 -24.52 1.78 1.45
C PHE A 131 -24.72 0.56 2.38
N SER A 132 -23.63 -0.11 2.77
CA SER A 132 -23.73 -1.27 3.64
C SER A 132 -24.03 -0.87 5.10
N PRO A 133 -24.86 -1.63 5.82
CA PRO A 133 -25.10 -1.39 7.24
C PRO A 133 -23.82 -1.42 8.07
N ALA A 134 -22.85 -2.25 7.68
CA ALA A 134 -21.56 -2.38 8.38
C ALA A 134 -20.75 -1.08 8.33
N LEU A 135 -20.64 -0.45 7.15
CA LEU A 135 -19.92 0.82 7.04
C LEU A 135 -20.66 1.95 7.76
N ILE A 136 -21.98 2.02 7.64
CA ILE A 136 -22.81 3.03 8.31
C ILE A 136 -22.58 2.92 9.83
N ALA A 137 -22.68 1.74 10.41
CA ALA A 137 -22.44 1.52 11.83
C ALA A 137 -21.03 1.90 12.27
N ASN A 138 -20.00 1.58 11.46
CA ASN A 138 -18.63 1.96 11.73
C ASN A 138 -18.43 3.49 11.69
N LEU A 139 -19.06 4.18 10.76
CA LEU A 139 -19.01 5.64 10.67
C LEU A 139 -19.70 6.30 11.88
N GLU A 140 -20.85 5.79 12.30
CA GLU A 140 -21.55 6.27 13.50
C GLU A 140 -20.71 6.11 14.76
N LEU A 141 -20.08 4.95 14.94
CA LEU A 141 -19.12 4.71 16.04
C LEU A 141 -17.92 5.67 15.98
N TYR A 142 -17.41 5.94 14.78
CA TYR A 142 -16.29 6.84 14.58
C TYR A 142 -16.65 8.28 14.94
N TRP A 143 -17.81 8.80 14.47
CA TRP A 143 -18.24 10.18 14.72
C TRP A 143 -18.67 10.42 16.15
N ASN A 144 -19.20 9.41 16.83
CA ASN A 144 -19.66 9.50 18.21
C ASN A 144 -18.57 9.17 19.25
N ALA A 145 -17.36 8.80 18.82
CA ALA A 145 -16.27 8.51 19.74
C ALA A 145 -15.79 9.78 20.48
N PRO A 146 -15.78 9.80 21.81
CA PRO A 146 -15.60 11.02 22.61
C PRO A 146 -14.21 11.70 22.51
N ASN A 147 -13.20 11.04 21.98
CA ASN A 147 -11.78 11.48 22.04
C ASN A 147 -11.16 11.91 20.69
N ARG A 148 -11.92 12.30 19.68
CA ARG A 148 -11.36 12.70 18.38
C ARG A 148 -11.69 14.11 17.89
N ARG A 149 -12.14 15.00 18.80
CA ARG A 149 -12.38 16.42 18.51
C ARG A 149 -11.31 17.33 19.18
N ALA A 150 -10.06 16.88 19.24
CA ALA A 150 -8.95 17.71 19.67
C ALA A 150 -7.94 17.87 18.53
#